data_2978ef34819bb5cc7e3122fbffe32dd0
#
_entry.id   2978ef34819bb5cc7e3122fbffe32dd0
#
_cell.length_a   1.000
_cell.length_b   1.000
_cell.length_c   1.000
_cell.angle_alpha   90.00
_cell.angle_beta   90.00
_cell.angle_gamma   90.00
#
_symmetry.space_group_name_H-M   'P 1'
#
loop_
_entity.id
_entity.type
_entity.pdbx_description
1 polymer ?
#
loop_
_entity_poly.entity_id
_entity_poly.type
_entity_poly.pdbx_seq_one_letter_code
_entity_poly.pdbx_strand_id
1 'polypeptide(L)'
;MRFVTFVYLTLSCLVSPVLLAQTPTGSTDRDRYGGWNRLRFDATGFFHVSERDGIWWLVTPEGNAFLSKGVNNVSFRADDAPQLGYSPYQRAVQSKYGSQEAWAKAIVERLRGWGFNTLGAWSSPSTFGQNMPYTVNLGLATRAGADWLKGAVGDFFSEDFEKRMEAACRQLCGPRAKDPWLLGYFTDNELRWGADWRGKQSLLEEYLRFPETAAGRKAALAFLQQKYSDVAALNRAWGTSITGWKELSGREQVSGDAVRQDQAAWQEAVARRYFVTCKGAIRKADLNHLILGCRFAGQAPDPVLRGLRDYVDVVSFNNYGQTTPVEMLQNIHRLTGRPMMLTEFSFKAMDSGLPNTKGAGRPVATQADRAEGFTRYVQGLIDLPFMVGFHWFEHADEPKEGRFDGENSNYGLVTIEDRPWDLLVQKMTEVNAGLETRHARSTTRP
;
A
#
# COMPACT_ATOMS: atom_id res chain seq x y z
N MET A 1 60.16 59.12 42.27
CA MET A 1 58.98 59.19 41.39
C MET A 1 58.80 57.83 40.69
N ARG A 2 57.83 57.03 41.17
CA ARG A 2 57.48 55.72 40.55
C ARG A 2 56.16 55.88 39.79
N PHE A 3 56.21 55.70 38.49
CA PHE A 3 55.01 55.67 37.62
C PHE A 3 54.35 54.28 37.70
N VAL A 4 53.08 54.26 38.08
CA VAL A 4 52.22 53.06 38.06
C VAL A 4 51.41 53.14 36.79
N THR A 5 51.64 52.21 35.91
CA THR A 5 50.87 52.05 34.63
C THR A 5 49.65 51.15 34.90
N PHE A 6 48.44 51.70 34.75
CA PHE A 6 47.18 50.91 34.76
C PHE A 6 46.91 50.32 33.37
N VAL A 7 46.82 49.00 33.26
CA VAL A 7 46.38 48.31 32.10
C VAL A 7 44.85 48.06 32.22
N TYR A 8 44.07 48.68 31.32
CA TYR A 8 42.65 48.39 31.21
C TYR A 8 42.47 47.16 30.31
N LEU A 9 41.96 46.07 30.88
CA LEU A 9 41.50 44.90 30.15
C LEU A 9 40.04 45.13 29.71
N THR A 10 39.80 45.39 28.43
CA THR A 10 38.44 45.42 27.85
C THR A 10 37.99 44.00 27.52
N LEU A 11 37.00 43.51 28.26
CA LEU A 11 36.34 42.22 28.01
C LEU A 11 35.30 42.41 26.87
N SER A 12 35.63 42.00 25.65
CA SER A 12 34.67 41.99 24.53
C SER A 12 33.78 40.75 24.65
N CYS A 13 32.54 40.93 25.09
CA CYS A 13 31.50 39.89 24.99
C CYS A 13 31.12 39.69 23.52
N LEU A 14 31.55 38.59 22.92
CA LEU A 14 31.04 38.08 21.65
C LEU A 14 29.63 37.54 21.89
N VAL A 15 28.62 38.32 21.55
CA VAL A 15 27.23 37.86 21.45
C VAL A 15 27.08 37.12 20.11
N SER A 16 27.08 35.80 20.17
CA SER A 16 26.71 35.00 19.00
C SER A 16 25.21 35.21 18.71
N PRO A 17 24.83 35.52 17.44
CA PRO A 17 23.41 35.58 17.12
C PRO A 17 22.83 34.17 17.21
N VAL A 18 21.90 33.97 18.13
CA VAL A 18 21.00 32.82 18.14
C VAL A 18 20.14 32.93 16.88
N LEU A 19 20.42 32.11 15.91
CA LEU A 19 19.53 31.91 14.76
C LEU A 19 18.20 31.31 15.31
N LEU A 20 17.23 32.20 15.55
CA LEU A 20 15.85 31.77 15.76
C LEU A 20 15.41 31.02 14.51
N ALA A 21 15.30 29.71 14.63
CA ALA A 21 14.63 28.88 13.62
C ALA A 21 13.23 29.47 13.43
N GLN A 22 12.98 30.05 12.25
CA GLN A 22 11.65 30.49 11.85
C GLN A 22 10.79 29.25 11.83
N THR A 23 9.79 29.18 12.72
CA THR A 23 8.67 28.26 12.60
C THR A 23 8.09 28.43 11.20
N PRO A 24 7.90 27.37 10.41
CA PRO A 24 7.26 27.49 9.13
C PRO A 24 5.84 28.02 9.38
N THR A 25 5.59 29.26 8.99
CA THR A 25 4.23 29.80 8.85
C THR A 25 3.50 28.84 7.92
N GLY A 26 2.44 28.22 8.40
CA GLY A 26 1.63 27.26 7.64
C GLY A 26 1.38 27.81 6.25
N SER A 27 1.79 27.08 5.23
CA SER A 27 1.60 27.43 3.82
C SER A 27 0.11 27.71 3.60
N THR A 28 -0.25 28.94 3.22
CA THR A 28 -1.62 29.36 2.83
C THR A 28 -2.14 28.56 1.62
N ASP A 29 -1.35 27.68 1.04
CA ASP A 29 -1.58 26.89 -0.17
C ASP A 29 -2.20 25.51 0.10
N ARG A 30 -2.46 25.16 1.37
CA ARG A 30 -3.01 23.85 1.76
C ARG A 30 -4.10 23.98 2.82
N ASP A 31 -5.11 23.08 2.72
CA ASP A 31 -6.10 22.93 3.78
C ASP A 31 -5.54 22.09 4.96
N ARG A 32 -6.35 21.90 6.00
CA ARG A 32 -5.95 21.16 7.21
C ARG A 32 -5.63 19.69 6.95
N TYR A 33 -6.17 19.09 5.87
CA TYR A 33 -5.90 17.71 5.45
C TYR A 33 -4.65 17.59 4.56
N GLY A 34 -4.05 18.71 4.17
CA GLY A 34 -2.92 18.77 3.24
C GLY A 34 -3.33 18.89 1.77
N GLY A 35 -4.62 19.15 1.51
CA GLY A 35 -5.15 19.39 0.18
C GLY A 35 -4.61 20.67 -0.46
N TRP A 36 -4.40 20.68 -1.75
CA TRP A 36 -3.83 21.78 -2.51
C TRP A 36 -4.90 22.81 -2.89
N ASN A 37 -4.88 23.99 -2.28
CA ASN A 37 -5.90 25.02 -2.39
C ASN A 37 -6.04 25.64 -3.78
N ARG A 38 -5.08 25.41 -4.70
CA ARG A 38 -5.12 25.98 -6.06
C ARG A 38 -6.06 25.22 -7.01
N LEU A 39 -6.52 24.05 -6.64
CA LEU A 39 -7.46 23.25 -7.43
C LEU A 39 -8.57 22.75 -6.53
N ARG A 40 -9.82 23.17 -6.83
CA ARG A 40 -10.97 22.88 -6.00
C ARG A 40 -12.02 22.05 -6.72
N PHE A 41 -12.66 21.19 -5.95
CA PHE A 41 -13.81 20.35 -6.28
C PHE A 41 -14.92 20.57 -5.26
N ASP A 42 -15.99 19.79 -5.34
CA ASP A 42 -17.06 19.82 -4.35
C ASP A 42 -16.59 19.26 -3.01
N ALA A 43 -16.93 19.95 -1.92
CA ALA A 43 -16.67 19.48 -0.57
C ALA A 43 -17.77 18.49 -0.14
N THR A 44 -17.38 17.25 0.21
CA THR A 44 -18.33 16.20 0.64
C THR A 44 -18.27 15.89 2.13
N GLY A 45 -17.30 16.44 2.84
CA GLY A 45 -17.01 16.11 4.22
C GLY A 45 -16.16 14.84 4.40
N PHE A 46 -15.85 14.12 3.30
CA PHE A 46 -15.01 12.91 3.28
C PHE A 46 -14.10 12.92 2.06
N PHE A 47 -13.01 12.16 2.12
CA PHE A 47 -12.16 11.95 0.95
C PHE A 47 -12.93 11.23 -0.16
N HIS A 48 -12.78 11.70 -1.38
CA HIS A 48 -13.36 11.07 -2.56
C HIS A 48 -12.41 11.21 -3.76
N VAL A 49 -12.73 10.57 -4.88
CA VAL A 49 -12.00 10.71 -6.14
C VAL A 49 -12.80 11.59 -7.10
N SER A 50 -12.11 12.40 -7.88
CA SER A 50 -12.70 13.20 -8.93
C SER A 50 -11.74 13.32 -10.11
N GLU A 51 -12.30 13.53 -11.30
CA GLU A 51 -11.53 13.77 -12.52
C GLU A 51 -11.82 15.17 -13.04
N ARG A 52 -10.79 15.86 -13.49
CA ARG A 52 -10.90 17.13 -14.19
C ARG A 52 -9.90 17.21 -15.34
N ASP A 53 -10.39 17.51 -16.53
CA ASP A 53 -9.59 17.65 -17.73
C ASP A 53 -8.73 16.39 -18.04
N GLY A 54 -9.26 15.20 -17.76
CA GLY A 54 -8.58 13.92 -17.94
C GLY A 54 -7.57 13.58 -16.84
N ILE A 55 -7.47 14.38 -15.78
CA ILE A 55 -6.55 14.18 -14.66
C ILE A 55 -7.35 13.78 -13.41
N TRP A 56 -7.01 12.65 -12.82
CA TRP A 56 -7.61 12.15 -11.60
C TRP A 56 -6.96 12.73 -10.34
N TRP A 57 -7.80 12.99 -9.35
CA TRP A 57 -7.39 13.49 -8.04
C TRP A 57 -8.13 12.75 -6.93
N LEU A 58 -7.47 12.55 -5.82
CA LEU A 58 -8.16 12.50 -4.54
C LEU A 58 -8.60 13.92 -4.19
N VAL A 59 -9.69 14.02 -3.48
CA VAL A 59 -10.25 15.31 -3.02
C VAL A 59 -10.44 15.24 -1.52
N THR A 60 -9.99 16.27 -0.80
CA THR A 60 -10.13 16.34 0.65
C THR A 60 -11.59 16.56 1.07
N PRO A 61 -11.93 16.30 2.33
CA PRO A 61 -13.26 16.65 2.88
C PRO A 61 -13.70 18.09 2.64
N GLU A 62 -12.74 19.03 2.49
CA GLU A 62 -12.97 20.45 2.22
C GLU A 62 -13.01 20.81 0.73
N GLY A 63 -12.87 19.82 -0.16
CA GLY A 63 -12.98 20.02 -1.61
C GLY A 63 -11.68 20.45 -2.29
N ASN A 64 -10.51 20.26 -1.70
CA ASN A 64 -9.24 20.59 -2.34
C ASN A 64 -8.60 19.36 -2.98
N ALA A 65 -7.92 19.54 -4.11
CA ALA A 65 -7.16 18.48 -4.77
C ALA A 65 -6.11 17.90 -3.82
N PHE A 66 -5.93 16.59 -3.85
CA PHE A 66 -5.03 15.88 -2.96
C PHE A 66 -4.30 14.77 -3.70
N LEU A 67 -2.98 14.68 -3.52
CA LEU A 67 -2.17 13.54 -3.86
C LEU A 67 -1.74 12.86 -2.55
N SER A 68 -2.07 11.59 -2.38
CA SER A 68 -1.67 10.85 -1.19
C SER A 68 -0.17 10.54 -1.24
N LYS A 69 0.62 11.23 -0.43
CA LYS A 69 2.06 11.03 -0.26
C LYS A 69 2.24 10.36 1.09
N GLY A 70 2.27 9.03 1.10
CA GLY A 70 2.17 8.25 2.31
C GLY A 70 3.45 7.53 2.72
N VAL A 71 3.47 7.09 3.99
CA VAL A 71 4.50 6.21 4.55
C VAL A 71 3.80 5.06 5.25
N ASN A 72 4.19 3.83 4.91
CA ASN A 72 3.70 2.60 5.53
C ASN A 72 4.41 2.33 6.86
N ASN A 73 3.77 1.51 7.69
CA ASN A 73 4.32 1.00 8.94
C ASN A 73 4.88 2.11 9.85
N VAL A 74 4.17 3.25 9.93
CA VAL A 74 4.48 4.28 10.92
C VAL A 74 4.01 3.75 12.28
N SER A 75 4.81 2.87 12.84
CA SER A 75 4.46 2.07 14.02
C SER A 75 5.48 2.25 15.12
N PHE A 76 5.00 2.46 16.36
CA PHE A 76 5.85 2.53 17.55
C PHE A 76 6.61 1.22 17.78
N ARG A 77 5.97 0.11 17.46
CA ARG A 77 6.57 -1.21 17.55
C ARG A 77 7.48 -1.51 16.35
N ALA A 78 7.12 -1.01 15.14
CA ALA A 78 7.72 -1.44 13.88
C ALA A 78 7.80 -2.98 13.78
N ASP A 79 8.91 -3.54 13.32
CA ASP A 79 9.06 -4.98 13.16
C ASP A 79 9.74 -5.65 14.37
N ASP A 80 9.18 -6.79 14.76
CA ASP A 80 9.85 -7.68 15.71
C ASP A 80 10.98 -8.44 15.01
N ALA A 81 12.09 -8.64 15.71
CA ALA A 81 13.13 -9.59 15.34
C ALA A 81 12.89 -10.90 16.09
N PRO A 82 12.34 -11.96 15.46
CA PRO A 82 12.00 -13.21 16.15
C PRO A 82 13.20 -13.84 16.88
N GLN A 83 14.41 -13.69 16.32
CA GLN A 83 15.64 -14.19 16.92
C GLN A 83 16.01 -13.47 18.22
N LEU A 84 15.58 -12.21 18.39
CA LEU A 84 15.82 -11.43 19.59
C LEU A 84 14.63 -11.49 20.58
N GLY A 85 13.45 -11.88 20.11
CA GLY A 85 12.23 -11.92 20.92
C GLY A 85 11.63 -10.55 21.23
N TYR A 86 12.07 -9.48 20.54
CA TYR A 86 11.57 -8.11 20.72
C TYR A 86 11.76 -7.26 19.45
N SER A 87 11.12 -6.08 19.40
CA SER A 87 11.37 -5.06 18.39
C SER A 87 12.54 -4.17 18.79
N PRO A 88 13.65 -4.14 18.02
CA PRO A 88 14.77 -3.23 18.28
C PRO A 88 14.37 -1.76 18.16
N TYR A 89 13.54 -1.40 17.16
CA TYR A 89 13.04 -0.04 16.99
C TYR A 89 12.23 0.43 18.20
N GLN A 90 11.25 -0.38 18.66
CA GLN A 90 10.44 -0.06 19.83
C GLN A 90 11.30 0.25 21.06
N ARG A 91 12.34 -0.56 21.29
CA ARG A 91 13.25 -0.35 22.41
C ARG A 91 14.00 0.99 22.31
N ALA A 92 14.46 1.34 21.11
CA ALA A 92 15.15 2.60 20.87
C ALA A 92 14.24 3.81 21.08
N VAL A 93 13.04 3.81 20.49
CA VAL A 93 12.11 4.94 20.59
C VAL A 93 11.44 5.06 21.95
N GLN A 94 11.23 3.95 22.68
CA GLN A 94 10.78 3.98 24.05
C GLN A 94 11.76 4.74 24.94
N SER A 95 13.06 4.52 24.76
CA SER A 95 14.11 5.26 25.49
C SER A 95 14.16 6.74 25.09
N LYS A 96 13.94 7.05 23.79
CA LYS A 96 14.05 8.40 23.24
C LYS A 96 12.86 9.30 23.58
N TYR A 97 11.65 8.78 23.52
CA TYR A 97 10.39 9.55 23.64
C TYR A 97 9.64 9.32 24.94
N GLY A 98 9.96 8.27 25.68
CA GLY A 98 9.30 7.91 26.94
C GLY A 98 7.91 7.30 26.79
N SER A 99 7.11 7.72 25.81
CA SER A 99 5.78 7.16 25.56
C SER A 99 5.45 7.04 24.08
N GLN A 100 4.48 6.19 23.76
CA GLN A 100 3.97 6.02 22.40
C GLN A 100 3.26 7.27 21.89
N GLU A 101 2.59 8.02 22.74
CA GLU A 101 1.90 9.27 22.39
C GLU A 101 2.88 10.38 22.03
N ALA A 102 3.94 10.54 22.83
CA ALA A 102 5.00 11.51 22.55
C ALA A 102 5.73 11.17 21.24
N TRP A 103 6.03 9.87 21.03
CA TRP A 103 6.57 9.37 19.77
C TRP A 103 5.63 9.68 18.60
N ALA A 104 4.34 9.32 18.69
CA ALA A 104 3.38 9.50 17.60
C ALA A 104 3.29 10.98 17.16
N LYS A 105 3.22 11.91 18.11
CA LYS A 105 3.21 13.34 17.83
C LYS A 105 4.49 13.77 17.09
N ALA A 106 5.66 13.41 17.63
CA ALA A 106 6.94 13.81 17.05
C ALA A 106 7.15 13.24 15.62
N ILE A 107 6.74 11.97 15.41
CA ILE A 107 6.89 11.32 14.10
C ILE A 107 5.97 11.93 13.07
N VAL A 108 4.69 12.17 13.40
CA VAL A 108 3.75 12.79 12.46
C VAL A 108 4.17 14.20 12.08
N GLU A 109 4.66 14.99 13.02
CA GLU A 109 5.23 16.32 12.75
C GLU A 109 6.45 16.21 11.82
N ARG A 110 7.34 15.25 12.06
CA ARG A 110 8.53 14.98 11.24
C ARG A 110 8.16 14.57 9.81
N LEU A 111 7.22 13.64 9.63
CA LEU A 111 6.73 13.23 8.31
C LEU A 111 6.10 14.40 7.54
N ARG A 112 5.34 15.25 8.24
CA ARG A 112 4.77 16.47 7.65
C ARG A 112 5.85 17.43 7.20
N GLY A 113 6.93 17.58 8.00
CA GLY A 113 8.11 18.36 7.63
C GLY A 113 8.84 17.84 6.40
N TRP A 114 8.78 16.54 6.12
CA TRP A 114 9.31 15.89 4.91
C TRP A 114 8.33 15.89 3.72
N GLY A 115 7.21 16.59 3.85
CA GLY A 115 6.21 16.74 2.78
C GLY A 115 5.31 15.54 2.58
N PHE A 116 5.31 14.55 3.49
CA PHE A 116 4.32 13.50 3.52
C PHE A 116 3.02 13.98 4.15
N ASN A 117 1.89 13.41 3.73
CA ASN A 117 0.56 13.83 4.18
C ASN A 117 -0.39 12.66 4.48
N THR A 118 0.09 11.43 4.45
CA THR A 118 -0.75 10.25 4.67
C THR A 118 0.01 9.18 5.48
N LEU A 119 -0.66 8.65 6.50
CA LEU A 119 -0.21 7.45 7.21
C LEU A 119 -0.70 6.23 6.41
N GLY A 120 0.24 5.46 5.88
CA GLY A 120 -0.03 4.30 5.06
C GLY A 120 -0.46 3.07 5.86
N ALA A 121 -0.54 1.94 5.19
CA ALA A 121 -0.92 0.67 5.80
C ALA A 121 0.00 0.31 6.99
N TRP A 122 -0.55 -0.40 7.97
CA TRP A 122 0.10 -0.88 9.20
C TRP A 122 0.62 0.20 10.15
N SER A 123 0.24 1.47 9.94
CA SER A 123 0.55 2.53 10.90
C SER A 123 -0.19 2.33 12.22
N SER A 124 0.45 2.68 13.33
CA SER A 124 -0.12 2.54 14.67
C SER A 124 -1.35 3.42 14.88
N PRO A 125 -2.43 2.91 15.51
CA PRO A 125 -3.60 3.74 15.82
C PRO A 125 -3.30 4.99 16.64
N SER A 126 -2.25 5.01 17.44
CA SER A 126 -1.79 6.20 18.18
C SER A 126 -1.41 7.38 17.29
N THR A 127 -1.07 7.13 16.01
CA THR A 127 -0.76 8.18 15.04
C THR A 127 -2.01 8.77 14.38
N PHE A 128 -3.15 8.08 14.37
CA PHE A 128 -4.35 8.52 13.66
C PHE A 128 -4.98 9.79 14.25
N GLY A 129 -4.84 10.02 15.56
CA GLY A 129 -5.30 11.24 16.22
C GLY A 129 -4.42 12.47 16.03
N GLN A 130 -3.37 12.42 15.19
CA GLN A 130 -2.39 13.51 15.01
C GLN A 130 -2.69 14.43 13.83
N ASN A 131 -3.95 14.53 13.39
CA ASN A 131 -4.39 15.39 12.29
C ASN A 131 -3.65 15.14 10.96
N MET A 132 -3.37 13.89 10.63
CA MET A 132 -2.85 13.46 9.33
C MET A 132 -3.76 12.40 8.74
N PRO A 133 -4.16 12.50 7.46
CA PRO A 133 -4.92 11.48 6.77
C PRO A 133 -4.29 10.10 6.92
N TYR A 134 -5.11 9.06 7.03
CA TYR A 134 -4.61 7.70 7.22
C TYR A 134 -5.41 6.66 6.44
N THR A 135 -4.83 5.50 6.24
CA THR A 135 -5.45 4.33 5.59
C THR A 135 -5.51 3.15 6.55
N VAL A 136 -6.46 2.26 6.34
CA VAL A 136 -6.61 1.03 7.12
C VAL A 136 -6.58 -0.19 6.21
N ASN A 137 -5.73 -1.17 6.51
CA ASN A 137 -5.77 -2.48 5.89
C ASN A 137 -6.66 -3.42 6.71
N LEU A 138 -7.72 -3.95 6.09
CA LEU A 138 -8.74 -4.74 6.77
C LEU A 138 -8.37 -6.22 6.90
N GLY A 139 -7.52 -6.76 6.00
CA GLY A 139 -7.10 -8.16 6.02
C GLY A 139 -8.27 -9.14 5.88
N LEU A 140 -9.21 -8.86 4.98
CA LEU A 140 -10.49 -9.58 4.92
C LEU A 140 -10.35 -11.03 4.43
N ALA A 141 -9.45 -11.30 3.47
CA ALA A 141 -9.29 -12.64 2.89
C ALA A 141 -8.81 -13.70 3.89
N THR A 142 -8.14 -13.30 4.97
CA THR A 142 -7.75 -14.23 6.04
C THR A 142 -8.95 -14.91 6.68
N ARG A 143 -10.12 -14.26 6.64
CA ARG A 143 -11.40 -14.80 7.13
C ARG A 143 -11.92 -15.97 6.29
N ALA A 144 -11.43 -16.11 5.06
CA ALA A 144 -11.73 -17.22 4.16
C ALA A 144 -10.62 -18.28 4.14
N GLY A 145 -9.60 -18.14 4.98
CA GLY A 145 -8.45 -19.05 5.04
C GLY A 145 -7.27 -18.67 4.13
N ALA A 146 -7.27 -17.47 3.53
CA ALA A 146 -6.09 -16.97 2.84
C ALA A 146 -4.93 -16.73 3.82
N ASP A 147 -3.74 -17.08 3.39
CA ASP A 147 -2.50 -16.90 4.18
C ASP A 147 -1.43 -16.34 3.25
N TRP A 148 -1.03 -15.09 3.50
CA TRP A 148 -0.05 -14.41 2.65
C TRP A 148 1.29 -15.14 2.61
N LEU A 149 1.79 -15.56 3.77
CA LEU A 149 3.12 -16.18 3.87
C LEU A 149 3.19 -17.53 3.17
N LYS A 150 2.12 -18.32 3.26
CA LYS A 150 2.03 -19.65 2.63
C LYS A 150 1.50 -19.60 1.19
N GLY A 151 1.00 -18.45 0.75
CA GLY A 151 0.32 -18.33 -0.54
C GLY A 151 -0.99 -19.11 -0.62
N ALA A 152 -1.62 -19.41 0.52
CA ALA A 152 -2.90 -20.11 0.53
C ALA A 152 -4.01 -19.17 0.03
N VAL A 153 -4.86 -19.68 -0.86
CA VAL A 153 -6.04 -18.96 -1.37
C VAL A 153 -7.24 -19.21 -0.46
N GLY A 154 -8.12 -18.20 -0.32
CA GLY A 154 -9.32 -18.30 0.50
C GLY A 154 -10.49 -18.92 -0.23
N ASP A 155 -11.40 -19.60 0.48
CA ASP A 155 -12.71 -20.02 -0.03
C ASP A 155 -13.71 -18.86 0.00
N PHE A 156 -13.74 -18.04 -1.06
CA PHE A 156 -14.62 -16.88 -1.15
C PHE A 156 -16.08 -17.21 -1.51
N PHE A 157 -16.42 -18.47 -1.70
CA PHE A 157 -17.78 -18.92 -2.04
C PHE A 157 -18.56 -19.42 -0.83
N SER A 158 -17.93 -19.59 0.34
CA SER A 158 -18.63 -20.04 1.53
C SER A 158 -19.59 -18.97 2.07
N GLU A 159 -20.75 -19.40 2.56
CA GLU A 159 -21.70 -18.51 3.25
C GLU A 159 -21.09 -17.89 4.53
N ASP A 160 -20.23 -18.64 5.19
CA ASP A 160 -19.50 -18.15 6.36
C ASP A 160 -18.55 -17.01 6.03
N PHE A 161 -18.01 -16.97 4.80
CA PHE A 161 -17.17 -15.86 4.37
C PHE A 161 -17.94 -14.53 4.43
N GLU A 162 -19.14 -14.45 3.84
CA GLU A 162 -19.95 -13.23 3.88
C GLU A 162 -20.25 -12.77 5.30
N LYS A 163 -20.70 -13.68 6.17
CA LYS A 163 -21.02 -13.39 7.57
C LYS A 163 -19.80 -12.86 8.34
N ARG A 164 -18.63 -13.47 8.10
CA ARG A 164 -17.37 -13.03 8.72
C ARG A 164 -16.93 -11.67 8.21
N MET A 165 -17.11 -11.39 6.89
CA MET A 165 -16.82 -10.07 6.32
C MET A 165 -17.67 -8.99 6.96
N GLU A 166 -18.99 -9.21 7.08
CA GLU A 166 -19.90 -8.26 7.71
C GLU A 166 -19.56 -8.00 9.18
N ALA A 167 -19.23 -9.05 9.92
CA ALA A 167 -18.81 -8.93 11.32
C ALA A 167 -17.49 -8.15 11.44
N ALA A 168 -16.51 -8.45 10.61
CA ALA A 168 -15.22 -7.75 10.59
C ALA A 168 -15.37 -6.27 10.21
N CYS A 169 -16.11 -5.97 9.16
CA CYS A 169 -16.33 -4.60 8.73
C CYS A 169 -17.15 -3.79 9.76
N ARG A 170 -18.13 -4.40 10.41
CA ARG A 170 -18.86 -3.75 11.53
C ARG A 170 -17.91 -3.34 12.64
N GLN A 171 -16.95 -4.18 12.97
CA GLN A 171 -15.96 -3.93 14.02
C GLN A 171 -14.87 -2.93 13.57
N LEU A 172 -14.39 -3.04 12.34
CA LEU A 172 -13.23 -2.29 11.85
C LEU A 172 -13.61 -0.98 11.17
N CYS A 173 -14.71 -0.96 10.39
CA CYS A 173 -15.15 0.22 9.64
C CYS A 173 -16.17 1.06 10.42
N GLY A 174 -17.12 0.42 11.11
CA GLY A 174 -18.20 1.11 11.83
C GLY A 174 -17.72 2.23 12.76
N PRO A 175 -16.73 2.03 13.65
CA PRO A 175 -16.22 3.09 14.52
C PRO A 175 -15.58 4.27 13.78
N ARG A 176 -15.20 4.08 12.52
CA ARG A 176 -14.50 5.07 11.67
C ARG A 176 -15.41 5.74 10.65
N ALA A 177 -16.64 5.30 10.51
CA ALA A 177 -17.54 5.72 9.44
C ALA A 177 -17.83 7.25 9.40
N LYS A 178 -17.50 7.98 10.46
CA LYS A 178 -17.64 9.44 10.55
C LYS A 178 -16.31 10.18 10.70
N ASP A 179 -15.18 9.51 10.58
CA ASP A 179 -13.86 10.11 10.78
C ASP A 179 -13.38 10.79 9.47
N PRO A 180 -13.36 12.11 9.36
CA PRO A 180 -12.97 12.79 8.13
C PRO A 180 -11.47 12.68 7.81
N TRP A 181 -10.65 12.15 8.73
CA TRP A 181 -9.23 11.92 8.51
C TRP A 181 -8.93 10.57 7.84
N LEU A 182 -9.88 9.65 7.83
CA LEU A 182 -9.71 8.38 7.14
C LEU A 182 -9.79 8.59 5.63
N LEU A 183 -8.72 8.27 4.91
CA LEU A 183 -8.70 8.28 3.45
C LEU A 183 -9.53 7.12 2.89
N GLY A 184 -9.37 5.92 3.45
CA GLY A 184 -10.09 4.75 3.00
C GLY A 184 -9.48 3.43 3.48
N TYR A 185 -10.08 2.34 2.97
CA TYR A 185 -9.76 0.97 3.35
C TYR A 185 -9.09 0.22 2.21
N PHE A 186 -7.96 -0.44 2.50
CA PHE A 186 -7.48 -1.57 1.70
C PHE A 186 -8.19 -2.84 2.18
N THR A 187 -8.66 -3.66 1.26
CA THR A 187 -9.34 -4.91 1.62
C THR A 187 -8.35 -5.95 2.12
N ASP A 188 -7.19 -6.02 1.50
CA ASP A 188 -6.10 -6.95 1.83
C ASP A 188 -4.75 -6.44 1.31
N ASN A 189 -3.72 -7.29 1.43
CA ASN A 189 -2.40 -7.08 0.87
C ASN A 189 -1.92 -8.32 0.10
N GLU A 190 -1.54 -8.13 -1.16
CA GLU A 190 -0.82 -9.09 -2.00
C GLU A 190 -1.43 -10.50 -2.01
N LEU A 191 -2.76 -10.56 -2.16
CA LEU A 191 -3.43 -11.84 -2.32
C LEU A 191 -2.88 -12.59 -3.54
N ARG A 192 -2.80 -13.91 -3.42
CA ARG A 192 -2.43 -14.77 -4.53
C ARG A 192 -3.61 -14.94 -5.49
N TRP A 193 -3.44 -14.42 -6.70
CA TRP A 193 -4.46 -14.44 -7.76
C TRP A 193 -4.18 -15.46 -8.88
N GLY A 194 -3.27 -16.40 -8.63
CA GLY A 194 -2.82 -17.41 -9.58
C GLY A 194 -1.41 -17.87 -9.26
N ALA A 195 -0.65 -18.27 -10.27
CA ALA A 195 0.75 -18.60 -10.10
C ALA A 195 1.58 -17.37 -9.72
N ASP A 196 2.39 -17.48 -8.66
CA ASP A 196 3.34 -16.47 -8.23
C ASP A 196 4.56 -17.12 -7.56
N TRP A 197 5.35 -16.35 -6.81
CA TRP A 197 6.53 -16.88 -6.09
C TRP A 197 6.19 -17.87 -4.97
N ARG A 198 4.94 -17.94 -4.50
CA ARG A 198 4.45 -18.80 -3.41
C ARG A 198 3.84 -20.12 -3.91
N GLY A 199 3.38 -20.16 -5.15
CA GLY A 199 2.78 -21.35 -5.73
C GLY A 199 2.53 -21.23 -7.22
N LYS A 200 2.58 -22.36 -7.93
CA LYS A 200 2.51 -22.40 -9.41
C LYS A 200 1.11 -22.67 -9.96
N GLN A 201 0.15 -23.00 -9.11
CA GLN A 201 -1.19 -23.38 -9.52
C GLN A 201 -2.03 -22.17 -9.89
N SER A 202 -2.88 -22.32 -10.92
CA SER A 202 -3.97 -21.40 -11.21
C SER A 202 -5.01 -21.41 -10.09
N LEU A 203 -5.85 -20.38 -10.01
CA LEU A 203 -6.97 -20.39 -9.04
C LEU A 203 -7.95 -21.54 -9.30
N LEU A 204 -8.18 -21.94 -10.55
CA LEU A 204 -9.07 -23.06 -10.86
C LEU A 204 -8.53 -24.37 -10.27
N GLU A 205 -7.24 -24.64 -10.45
CA GLU A 205 -6.59 -25.81 -9.85
C GLU A 205 -6.65 -25.77 -8.32
N GLU A 206 -6.38 -24.62 -7.70
CA GLU A 206 -6.45 -24.50 -6.24
C GLU A 206 -7.86 -24.77 -5.70
N TYR A 207 -8.89 -24.22 -6.34
CA TYR A 207 -10.27 -24.44 -5.92
C TYR A 207 -10.74 -25.89 -6.13
N LEU A 208 -10.30 -26.55 -7.19
CA LEU A 208 -10.55 -27.97 -7.42
C LEU A 208 -9.85 -28.86 -6.39
N ARG A 209 -8.75 -28.39 -5.75
CA ARG A 209 -8.03 -29.09 -4.67
C ARG A 209 -8.65 -28.92 -3.29
N PHE A 210 -9.59 -28.01 -3.13
CA PHE A 210 -10.28 -27.87 -1.85
C PHE A 210 -11.01 -29.17 -1.49
N PRO A 211 -11.30 -29.41 -0.19
CA PRO A 211 -12.11 -30.55 0.24
C PRO A 211 -13.43 -30.63 -0.53
N GLU A 212 -13.96 -31.84 -0.76
CA GLU A 212 -15.21 -32.04 -1.49
C GLU A 212 -16.41 -31.28 -0.91
N THR A 213 -16.39 -31.08 0.40
CA THR A 213 -17.41 -30.33 1.15
C THR A 213 -17.31 -28.83 0.97
N ALA A 214 -16.15 -28.31 0.54
CA ALA A 214 -15.90 -26.88 0.42
C ALA A 214 -16.78 -26.23 -0.65
N ALA A 215 -17.33 -25.07 -0.33
CA ALA A 215 -18.23 -24.35 -1.24
C ALA A 215 -17.48 -23.88 -2.50
N GLY A 216 -16.22 -23.47 -2.37
CA GLY A 216 -15.39 -23.06 -3.50
C GLY A 216 -15.13 -24.20 -4.50
N ARG A 217 -14.88 -25.45 -4.01
CA ARG A 217 -14.76 -26.60 -4.91
C ARG A 217 -16.06 -26.86 -5.66
N LYS A 218 -17.19 -26.85 -4.95
CA LYS A 218 -18.51 -27.04 -5.58
C LYS A 218 -18.77 -25.95 -6.63
N ALA A 219 -18.42 -24.70 -6.35
CA ALA A 219 -18.56 -23.59 -7.28
C ALA A 219 -17.67 -23.77 -8.52
N ALA A 220 -16.41 -24.23 -8.35
CA ALA A 220 -15.51 -24.51 -9.48
C ALA A 220 -16.02 -25.63 -10.38
N LEU A 221 -16.54 -26.70 -9.78
CA LEU A 221 -17.17 -27.80 -10.55
C LEU A 221 -18.43 -27.31 -11.27
N ALA A 222 -19.31 -26.57 -10.60
CA ALA A 222 -20.52 -26.01 -11.21
C ALA A 222 -20.19 -25.07 -12.38
N PHE A 223 -19.16 -24.24 -12.26
CA PHE A 223 -18.67 -23.38 -13.34
C PHE A 223 -18.28 -24.21 -14.59
N LEU A 224 -17.55 -25.30 -14.42
CA LEU A 224 -17.16 -26.17 -15.52
C LEU A 224 -18.39 -26.95 -16.11
N GLN A 225 -19.28 -27.42 -15.24
CA GLN A 225 -20.54 -28.11 -15.65
C GLN A 225 -21.48 -27.18 -16.42
N GLN A 226 -21.50 -25.90 -16.13
CA GLN A 226 -22.28 -24.93 -16.89
C GLN A 226 -21.72 -24.72 -18.32
N LYS A 227 -20.40 -24.81 -18.46
CA LYS A 227 -19.73 -24.63 -19.76
C LYS A 227 -19.72 -25.88 -20.59
N TYR A 228 -19.56 -27.05 -19.99
CA TYR A 228 -19.45 -28.34 -20.67
C TYR A 228 -20.68 -29.20 -20.39
N SER A 229 -21.31 -29.68 -21.44
CA SER A 229 -22.55 -30.49 -21.33
C SER A 229 -22.35 -31.78 -20.52
N ASP A 230 -21.15 -32.37 -20.62
CA ASP A 230 -20.79 -33.61 -19.95
C ASP A 230 -19.25 -33.72 -19.78
N VAL A 231 -18.83 -34.75 -19.06
CA VAL A 231 -17.42 -35.05 -18.82
C VAL A 231 -16.66 -35.36 -20.10
N ALA A 232 -17.34 -35.97 -21.11
CA ALA A 232 -16.70 -36.29 -22.40
C ALA A 232 -16.35 -34.99 -23.16
N ALA A 233 -17.21 -33.98 -23.11
CA ALA A 233 -16.93 -32.66 -23.69
C ALA A 233 -15.75 -31.98 -23.00
N LEU A 234 -15.65 -32.02 -21.66
CA LEU A 234 -14.52 -31.55 -20.91
C LEU A 234 -13.23 -32.29 -21.28
N ASN A 235 -13.29 -33.63 -21.31
CA ASN A 235 -12.14 -34.47 -21.69
C ASN A 235 -11.59 -34.12 -23.07
N ARG A 236 -12.47 -33.90 -24.06
CA ARG A 236 -12.03 -33.45 -25.39
C ARG A 236 -11.38 -32.09 -25.39
N ALA A 237 -11.89 -31.15 -24.58
CA ALA A 237 -11.37 -29.78 -24.50
C ALA A 237 -10.04 -29.68 -23.72
N TRP A 238 -9.88 -30.49 -22.67
CA TRP A 238 -8.74 -30.42 -21.78
C TRP A 238 -7.69 -31.52 -22.04
N GLY A 239 -8.01 -32.51 -22.89
CA GLY A 239 -7.14 -33.66 -23.12
C GLY A 239 -7.06 -34.62 -21.93
N THR A 240 -8.13 -34.71 -21.14
CA THR A 240 -8.22 -35.61 -19.97
C THR A 240 -9.00 -36.85 -20.26
N SER A 241 -9.05 -37.79 -19.31
CA SER A 241 -9.79 -39.07 -19.43
C SER A 241 -10.54 -39.42 -18.13
N ILE A 242 -11.02 -38.41 -17.41
CA ILE A 242 -11.80 -38.62 -16.17
C ILE A 242 -13.16 -39.28 -16.54
N THR A 243 -13.67 -40.11 -15.64
CA THR A 243 -14.93 -40.82 -15.83
C THR A 243 -16.12 -40.09 -15.19
N GLY A 244 -15.84 -39.14 -14.28
CA GLY A 244 -16.88 -38.35 -13.63
C GLY A 244 -16.32 -37.03 -13.04
N TRP A 245 -17.21 -36.05 -12.89
CA TRP A 245 -16.84 -34.71 -12.34
C TRP A 245 -16.13 -34.74 -10.99
N LYS A 246 -16.41 -35.74 -10.16
CA LYS A 246 -15.78 -35.90 -8.83
C LYS A 246 -14.29 -36.24 -8.92
N GLU A 247 -13.86 -36.84 -10.02
CA GLU A 247 -12.45 -37.21 -10.23
C GLU A 247 -11.59 -36.01 -10.58
N LEU A 248 -12.19 -34.90 -11.04
CA LEU A 248 -11.46 -33.67 -11.32
C LEU A 248 -10.92 -33.08 -10.02
N SER A 249 -9.61 -33.16 -9.85
CA SER A 249 -8.92 -32.88 -8.58
C SER A 249 -8.04 -31.62 -8.59
N GLY A 250 -7.90 -30.98 -9.76
CA GLY A 250 -6.95 -29.86 -9.95
C GLY A 250 -5.48 -30.31 -9.94
N ARG A 251 -5.23 -31.61 -10.11
CA ARG A 251 -3.88 -32.20 -10.21
C ARG A 251 -3.57 -32.74 -11.59
N GLU A 252 -4.55 -32.66 -12.48
CA GLU A 252 -4.42 -33.08 -13.87
C GLU A 252 -3.37 -32.20 -14.56
N GLN A 253 -2.47 -32.85 -15.31
CA GLN A 253 -1.52 -32.12 -16.15
C GLN A 253 -2.21 -31.72 -17.44
N VAL A 254 -2.85 -30.56 -17.41
CA VAL A 254 -3.62 -30.03 -18.52
C VAL A 254 -2.97 -28.78 -19.12
N SER A 255 -3.11 -28.63 -20.42
CA SER A 255 -2.62 -27.48 -21.16
C SER A 255 -3.50 -27.22 -22.38
N GLY A 256 -3.29 -26.10 -23.04
CA GLY A 256 -4.04 -25.75 -24.24
C GLY A 256 -4.93 -24.50 -24.04
N ASP A 257 -5.52 -24.04 -25.13
CA ASP A 257 -6.30 -22.81 -25.15
C ASP A 257 -7.58 -22.89 -24.31
N ALA A 258 -8.29 -24.01 -24.39
CA ALA A 258 -9.51 -24.22 -23.62
C ALA A 258 -9.24 -24.13 -22.10
N VAL A 259 -8.15 -24.77 -21.65
CA VAL A 259 -7.73 -24.73 -20.24
C VAL A 259 -7.39 -23.30 -19.82
N ARG A 260 -6.59 -22.57 -20.61
CA ARG A 260 -6.23 -21.18 -20.32
C ARG A 260 -7.46 -20.26 -20.24
N GLN A 261 -8.42 -20.45 -21.14
CA GLN A 261 -9.66 -19.69 -21.13
C GLN A 261 -10.50 -19.97 -19.88
N ASP A 262 -10.59 -21.24 -19.46
CA ASP A 262 -11.31 -21.63 -18.25
C ASP A 262 -10.65 -21.11 -17.00
N GLN A 263 -9.34 -21.20 -16.90
CA GLN A 263 -8.58 -20.64 -15.80
C GLN A 263 -8.75 -19.12 -15.69
N ALA A 264 -8.71 -18.40 -16.82
CA ALA A 264 -8.93 -16.96 -16.86
C ALA A 264 -10.36 -16.56 -16.47
N ALA A 265 -11.36 -17.27 -17.01
CA ALA A 265 -12.77 -17.01 -16.68
C ALA A 265 -13.08 -17.31 -15.20
N TRP A 266 -12.53 -18.40 -14.66
CA TRP A 266 -12.65 -18.72 -13.23
C TRP A 266 -11.95 -17.67 -12.36
N GLN A 267 -10.76 -17.23 -12.74
CA GLN A 267 -10.02 -16.19 -12.04
C GLN A 267 -10.82 -14.88 -11.94
N GLU A 268 -11.51 -14.49 -13.02
CA GLU A 268 -12.41 -13.33 -13.03
C GLU A 268 -13.62 -13.55 -12.10
N ALA A 269 -14.20 -14.74 -12.11
CA ALA A 269 -15.33 -15.08 -11.24
C ALA A 269 -14.96 -15.04 -9.76
N VAL A 270 -13.78 -15.57 -9.39
CA VAL A 270 -13.24 -15.52 -8.03
C VAL A 270 -12.98 -14.10 -7.59
N ALA A 271 -12.36 -13.29 -8.45
CA ALA A 271 -12.09 -11.88 -8.15
C ALA A 271 -13.38 -11.10 -7.95
N ARG A 272 -14.36 -11.26 -8.84
CA ARG A 272 -15.67 -10.63 -8.71
C ARG A 272 -16.37 -11.03 -7.41
N ARG A 273 -16.37 -12.32 -7.06
CA ARG A 273 -16.95 -12.82 -5.81
C ARG A 273 -16.32 -12.17 -4.58
N TYR A 274 -14.98 -12.11 -4.54
CA TYR A 274 -14.26 -11.47 -3.46
C TYR A 274 -14.61 -9.98 -3.33
N PHE A 275 -14.43 -9.21 -4.40
CA PHE A 275 -14.62 -7.75 -4.35
C PHE A 275 -16.07 -7.32 -4.11
N VAL A 276 -17.03 -8.02 -4.68
CA VAL A 276 -18.46 -7.79 -4.41
C VAL A 276 -18.79 -7.98 -2.94
N THR A 277 -18.29 -9.06 -2.34
CA THR A 277 -18.51 -9.38 -0.93
C THR A 277 -17.84 -8.35 -0.02
N CYS A 278 -16.59 -7.99 -0.32
CA CYS A 278 -15.87 -6.96 0.45
C CYS A 278 -16.57 -5.60 0.37
N LYS A 279 -16.93 -5.14 -0.83
CA LYS A 279 -17.67 -3.88 -1.01
C LYS A 279 -19.00 -3.90 -0.25
N GLY A 280 -19.77 -4.99 -0.37
CA GLY A 280 -21.04 -5.15 0.33
C GLY A 280 -20.89 -5.05 1.85
N ALA A 281 -19.89 -5.74 2.41
CA ALA A 281 -19.62 -5.72 3.84
C ALA A 281 -19.14 -4.34 4.33
N ILE A 282 -18.23 -3.70 3.59
CA ILE A 282 -17.75 -2.34 3.92
C ILE A 282 -18.92 -1.36 3.88
N ARG A 283 -19.71 -1.33 2.80
CA ARG A 283 -20.80 -0.37 2.62
C ARG A 283 -21.97 -0.56 3.61
N LYS A 284 -22.16 -1.76 4.19
CA LYS A 284 -23.07 -1.97 5.31
C LYS A 284 -22.61 -1.29 6.61
N ALA A 285 -21.31 -1.11 6.78
CA ALA A 285 -20.71 -0.52 7.98
C ALA A 285 -20.31 0.96 7.79
N ASP A 286 -19.94 1.34 6.56
CA ASP A 286 -19.42 2.66 6.21
C ASP A 286 -19.75 3.02 4.75
N LEU A 287 -20.56 4.06 4.58
CA LEU A 287 -20.99 4.55 3.27
C LEU A 287 -20.07 5.63 2.69
N ASN A 288 -19.16 6.17 3.51
CA ASN A 288 -18.46 7.43 3.21
C ASN A 288 -17.06 7.23 2.64
N HIS A 289 -16.29 6.30 3.19
CA HIS A 289 -14.85 6.21 2.89
C HIS A 289 -14.54 5.38 1.65
N LEU A 290 -13.40 5.69 1.02
CA LEU A 290 -12.94 5.04 -0.20
C LEU A 290 -12.57 3.57 0.04
N ILE A 291 -12.86 2.73 -0.96
CA ILE A 291 -12.35 1.37 -1.08
C ILE A 291 -11.14 1.40 -2.01
N LEU A 292 -9.96 1.24 -1.43
CA LEU A 292 -8.67 1.47 -2.07
C LEU A 292 -8.08 0.21 -2.76
N GLY A 293 -8.87 -0.86 -2.88
CA GLY A 293 -8.41 -2.12 -3.49
C GLY A 293 -7.63 -3.01 -2.53
N CYS A 294 -6.87 -3.98 -3.07
CA CYS A 294 -6.22 -5.02 -2.28
C CYS A 294 -4.67 -5.02 -2.43
N ARG A 295 -4.07 -3.92 -2.83
CA ARG A 295 -2.60 -3.75 -2.87
C ARG A 295 -1.91 -4.89 -3.63
N PHE A 296 -2.17 -5.02 -4.92
CA PHE A 296 -1.63 -6.10 -5.73
C PHE A 296 -0.10 -6.17 -5.71
N ALA A 297 0.46 -7.36 -5.65
CA ALA A 297 1.90 -7.59 -5.81
C ALA A 297 2.31 -7.42 -7.29
N GLY A 298 2.74 -6.25 -7.68
CA GLY A 298 3.04 -5.92 -9.07
C GLY A 298 1.78 -5.89 -9.95
N GLN A 299 1.87 -6.52 -11.12
CA GLN A 299 0.78 -6.57 -12.08
C GLN A 299 -0.27 -7.61 -11.67
N ALA A 300 -1.51 -7.17 -11.45
CA ALA A 300 -2.64 -8.10 -11.34
C ALA A 300 -2.96 -8.71 -12.71
N PRO A 301 -3.39 -9.99 -12.76
CA PRO A 301 -3.90 -10.59 -13.99
C PRO A 301 -5.12 -9.83 -14.55
N ASP A 302 -5.18 -9.68 -15.87
CA ASP A 302 -6.29 -8.99 -16.55
C ASP A 302 -7.70 -9.47 -16.13
N PRO A 303 -7.96 -10.79 -15.96
CA PRO A 303 -9.25 -11.26 -15.47
C PRO A 303 -9.59 -10.72 -14.07
N VAL A 304 -8.60 -10.61 -13.19
CA VAL A 304 -8.79 -10.05 -11.84
C VAL A 304 -9.15 -8.58 -11.93
N LEU A 305 -8.47 -7.81 -12.79
CA LEU A 305 -8.77 -6.39 -13.04
C LEU A 305 -10.18 -6.17 -13.57
N ARG A 306 -10.66 -7.04 -14.48
CA ARG A 306 -12.06 -7.00 -14.94
C ARG A 306 -13.05 -7.34 -13.82
N GLY A 307 -12.69 -8.28 -12.96
CA GLY A 307 -13.54 -8.70 -11.83
C GLY A 307 -13.67 -7.65 -10.71
N LEU A 308 -12.70 -6.75 -10.56
CA LEU A 308 -12.68 -5.77 -9.46
C LEU A 308 -13.25 -4.39 -9.82
N ARG A 309 -13.25 -3.98 -11.10
CA ARG A 309 -13.39 -2.58 -11.53
C ARG A 309 -14.61 -1.84 -10.98
N ASP A 310 -15.72 -2.55 -10.75
CA ASP A 310 -16.99 -1.95 -10.28
C ASP A 310 -17.11 -1.94 -8.75
N TYR A 311 -16.10 -2.46 -8.06
CA TYR A 311 -16.17 -2.72 -6.62
C TYR A 311 -15.13 -1.97 -5.80
N VAL A 312 -14.24 -1.22 -6.45
CA VAL A 312 -13.24 -0.36 -5.81
C VAL A 312 -13.34 1.07 -6.33
N ASP A 313 -12.93 2.03 -5.52
CA ASP A 313 -12.86 3.44 -5.90
C ASP A 313 -11.47 3.78 -6.48
N VAL A 314 -10.43 3.10 -6.00
CA VAL A 314 -9.03 3.22 -6.42
C VAL A 314 -8.44 1.83 -6.59
N VAL A 315 -7.60 1.62 -7.61
CA VAL A 315 -6.80 0.39 -7.75
C VAL A 315 -5.45 0.61 -7.10
N SER A 316 -5.11 -0.19 -6.10
CA SER A 316 -3.83 -0.14 -5.40
C SER A 316 -2.92 -1.30 -5.78
N PHE A 317 -1.62 -1.02 -5.85
CA PHE A 317 -0.61 -2.02 -6.18
C PHE A 317 0.71 -1.70 -5.49
N ASN A 318 1.55 -2.73 -5.30
CA ASN A 318 2.89 -2.66 -4.75
C ASN A 318 3.88 -2.97 -5.88
N ASN A 319 4.96 -2.20 -6.01
CA ASN A 319 5.94 -2.45 -7.05
C ASN A 319 7.34 -1.99 -6.64
N TYR A 320 8.26 -2.93 -6.58
CA TYR A 320 9.65 -2.70 -6.19
C TYR A 320 10.61 -2.67 -7.40
N GLY A 321 10.12 -2.19 -8.54
CA GLY A 321 10.94 -1.95 -9.73
C GLY A 321 11.91 -0.78 -9.59
N GLN A 322 12.91 -0.72 -10.46
CA GLN A 322 13.87 0.40 -10.49
C GLN A 322 13.35 1.62 -11.25
N THR A 323 12.33 1.44 -12.06
CA THR A 323 11.69 2.48 -12.89
C THR A 323 10.18 2.33 -12.85
N THR A 324 9.47 3.43 -13.08
CA THR A 324 8.01 3.45 -13.18
C THR A 324 7.55 2.51 -14.30
N PRO A 325 6.69 1.51 -14.01
CA PRO A 325 6.23 0.56 -15.03
C PRO A 325 5.05 1.13 -15.84
N VAL A 326 5.31 2.11 -16.69
CA VAL A 326 4.28 2.92 -17.38
C VAL A 326 3.28 2.07 -18.16
N GLU A 327 3.74 1.14 -18.98
CA GLU A 327 2.87 0.28 -19.80
C GLU A 327 1.93 -0.58 -18.95
N MET A 328 2.44 -1.15 -17.86
CA MET A 328 1.64 -1.90 -16.89
C MET A 328 0.52 -1.03 -16.30
N LEU A 329 0.87 0.20 -15.88
CA LEU A 329 -0.07 1.12 -15.25
C LEU A 329 -1.14 1.60 -16.23
N GLN A 330 -0.77 1.91 -17.47
CA GLN A 330 -1.69 2.26 -18.54
C GLN A 330 -2.65 1.08 -18.84
N ASN A 331 -2.15 -0.16 -18.87
CA ASN A 331 -3.01 -1.33 -19.07
C ASN A 331 -4.02 -1.50 -17.93
N ILE A 332 -3.58 -1.37 -16.66
CA ILE A 332 -4.48 -1.46 -15.50
C ILE A 332 -5.56 -0.38 -15.57
N HIS A 333 -5.16 0.87 -15.81
CA HIS A 333 -6.13 1.97 -15.94
C HIS A 333 -7.12 1.74 -17.08
N ARG A 334 -6.65 1.32 -18.26
CA ARG A 334 -7.50 1.02 -19.42
C ARG A 334 -8.53 -0.08 -19.13
N LEU A 335 -8.16 -1.12 -18.37
CA LEU A 335 -9.05 -2.23 -18.03
C LEU A 335 -10.06 -1.88 -16.94
N THR A 336 -9.69 -0.99 -16.04
CA THR A 336 -10.50 -0.69 -14.84
C THR A 336 -11.25 0.63 -14.93
N GLY A 337 -10.74 1.61 -15.68
CA GLY A 337 -11.26 2.97 -15.71
C GLY A 337 -11.15 3.68 -14.36
N ARG A 338 -10.28 3.21 -13.45
CA ARG A 338 -10.15 3.73 -12.09
C ARG A 338 -8.84 4.49 -11.91
N PRO A 339 -8.80 5.50 -11.03
CA PRO A 339 -7.53 6.06 -10.58
C PRO A 339 -6.73 5.03 -9.80
N MET A 340 -5.41 5.23 -9.73
CA MET A 340 -4.49 4.24 -9.20
C MET A 340 -3.60 4.84 -8.10
N MET A 341 -3.17 3.98 -7.19
CA MET A 341 -2.25 4.33 -6.12
C MET A 341 -1.15 3.26 -5.99
N LEU A 342 0.10 3.69 -6.01
CA LEU A 342 1.23 2.83 -5.63
C LEU A 342 1.32 2.77 -4.11
N THR A 343 1.07 1.61 -3.53
CA THR A 343 0.89 1.48 -2.07
C THR A 343 2.05 0.84 -1.35
N GLU A 344 3.03 0.33 -2.10
CA GLU A 344 4.36 -0.02 -1.62
C GLU A 344 5.39 0.13 -2.72
N PHE A 345 6.48 0.77 -2.38
CA PHE A 345 7.74 0.76 -3.10
C PHE A 345 8.86 1.22 -2.17
N SER A 346 10.06 0.80 -2.44
CA SER A 346 11.25 1.25 -1.74
C SER A 346 12.50 1.04 -2.58
N PHE A 347 13.58 1.67 -2.16
CA PHE A 347 14.93 1.39 -2.61
C PHE A 347 15.77 1.08 -1.38
N LYS A 348 16.64 0.08 -1.45
CA LYS A 348 17.56 -0.30 -0.38
C LYS A 348 19.00 -0.13 -0.86
N ALA A 349 19.88 0.44 -0.03
CA ALA A 349 21.25 0.78 -0.41
C ALA A 349 22.27 -0.14 0.28
N MET A 350 23.28 -0.56 -0.48
CA MET A 350 24.31 -1.48 0.02
C MET A 350 25.26 -0.84 1.03
N ASP A 351 25.38 0.48 1.04
CA ASP A 351 26.19 1.24 2.00
C ASP A 351 25.46 1.55 3.33
N SER A 352 24.25 0.99 3.53
CA SER A 352 23.45 1.18 4.75
C SER A 352 24.02 0.52 5.99
N GLY A 353 24.87 -0.49 5.84
CA GLY A 353 25.33 -1.34 6.93
C GLY A 353 24.34 -2.47 7.29
N LEU A 354 23.19 -2.55 6.64
CA LEU A 354 22.24 -3.66 6.78
C LEU A 354 22.57 -4.79 5.78
N PRO A 355 22.19 -6.04 6.07
CA PRO A 355 22.48 -7.17 5.21
C PRO A 355 21.86 -7.06 3.81
N ASN A 356 20.63 -6.54 3.68
CA ASN A 356 19.87 -6.43 2.42
C ASN A 356 19.76 -7.74 1.63
N THR A 357 19.82 -8.90 2.31
CA THR A 357 19.87 -10.22 1.69
C THR A 357 18.49 -10.76 1.33
N LYS A 358 17.44 -10.24 2.00
CA LYS A 358 16.05 -10.56 1.74
C LYS A 358 15.23 -9.29 1.58
N GLY A 359 14.02 -9.44 1.07
CA GLY A 359 13.12 -8.33 0.78
C GLY A 359 13.07 -8.02 -0.72
N ALA A 360 11.95 -7.40 -1.12
CA ALA A 360 11.65 -7.07 -2.50
C ALA A 360 12.59 -6.01 -3.07
N GLY A 361 12.71 -5.98 -4.40
CA GLY A 361 13.54 -5.02 -5.13
C GLY A 361 15.04 -5.34 -5.09
N ARG A 362 15.74 -4.85 -6.11
CA ARG A 362 17.20 -4.96 -6.18
C ARG A 362 17.83 -3.81 -5.40
N PRO A 363 18.92 -4.05 -4.62
CA PRO A 363 19.61 -2.96 -3.96
C PRO A 363 20.30 -2.05 -4.96
N VAL A 364 20.39 -0.76 -4.60
CA VAL A 364 21.25 0.24 -5.24
C VAL A 364 22.59 0.34 -4.50
N ALA A 365 23.60 0.99 -5.10
CA ALA A 365 24.92 1.01 -4.50
C ALA A 365 24.99 1.89 -3.25
N THR A 366 24.40 3.10 -3.30
CA THR A 366 24.57 4.11 -2.27
C THR A 366 23.25 4.76 -1.83
N GLN A 367 23.27 5.47 -0.68
CA GLN A 367 22.15 6.30 -0.23
C GLN A 367 21.83 7.44 -1.22
N ALA A 368 22.81 7.94 -1.96
CA ALA A 368 22.58 8.90 -3.02
C ALA A 368 21.77 8.29 -4.18
N ASP A 369 22.12 7.08 -4.61
CA ASP A 369 21.35 6.34 -5.63
C ASP A 369 19.94 6.01 -5.14
N ARG A 370 19.77 5.78 -3.85
CA ARG A 370 18.47 5.55 -3.21
C ARG A 370 17.57 6.80 -3.31
N ALA A 371 18.11 7.97 -3.01
CA ALA A 371 17.43 9.25 -3.12
C ALA A 371 17.06 9.59 -4.57
N GLU A 372 17.97 9.33 -5.51
CA GLU A 372 17.75 9.54 -6.94
C GLU A 372 16.72 8.53 -7.50
N GLY A 373 16.75 7.28 -7.03
CA GLY A 373 15.76 6.26 -7.35
C GLY A 373 14.35 6.71 -6.99
N PHE A 374 14.15 7.23 -5.77
CA PHE A 374 12.89 7.83 -5.36
C PHE A 374 12.44 8.95 -6.30
N THR A 375 13.34 9.87 -6.63
CA THR A 375 13.04 11.02 -7.49
C THR A 375 12.51 10.59 -8.84
N ARG A 376 13.26 9.73 -9.54
CA ARG A 376 12.88 9.25 -10.89
C ARG A 376 11.56 8.48 -10.86
N TYR A 377 11.42 7.60 -9.87
CA TYR A 377 10.25 6.75 -9.77
C TYR A 377 8.98 7.56 -9.50
N VAL A 378 8.99 8.43 -8.49
CA VAL A 378 7.83 9.22 -8.10
C VAL A 378 7.46 10.26 -9.18
N GLN A 379 8.45 10.92 -9.79
CA GLN A 379 8.17 11.86 -10.86
C GLN A 379 7.55 11.17 -12.08
N GLY A 380 8.08 10.02 -12.50
CA GLY A 380 7.51 9.23 -13.59
C GLY A 380 6.11 8.71 -13.28
N LEU A 381 5.83 8.40 -12.00
CA LEU A 381 4.53 7.97 -11.55
C LEU A 381 3.48 9.10 -11.65
N ILE A 382 3.82 10.28 -11.13
CA ILE A 382 2.93 11.44 -11.04
C ILE A 382 2.70 12.10 -12.41
N ASP A 383 3.53 11.84 -13.40
CA ASP A 383 3.28 12.24 -14.79
C ASP A 383 2.12 11.48 -15.45
N LEU A 384 1.66 10.38 -14.83
CA LEU A 384 0.49 9.64 -15.31
C LEU A 384 -0.80 10.25 -14.72
N PRO A 385 -1.75 10.71 -15.56
CA PRO A 385 -2.89 11.51 -15.10
C PRO A 385 -3.89 10.75 -14.23
N PHE A 386 -3.78 9.45 -14.16
CA PHE A 386 -4.63 8.57 -13.35
C PHE A 386 -3.99 8.14 -12.01
N MET A 387 -2.78 8.60 -11.70
CA MET A 387 -2.11 8.29 -10.45
C MET A 387 -2.47 9.32 -9.37
N VAL A 388 -3.06 8.86 -8.27
CA VAL A 388 -3.55 9.75 -7.19
C VAL A 388 -2.74 9.65 -5.91
N GLY A 389 -1.63 8.89 -5.92
CA GLY A 389 -0.74 8.83 -4.77
C GLY A 389 0.26 7.69 -4.80
N PHE A 390 1.15 7.74 -3.82
CA PHE A 390 2.17 6.72 -3.56
C PHE A 390 2.47 6.63 -2.06
N HIS A 391 2.80 5.42 -1.57
CA HIS A 391 3.20 5.19 -0.18
C HIS A 391 4.55 4.49 -0.14
N TRP A 392 5.50 5.11 0.54
CA TRP A 392 6.82 4.55 0.77
C TRP A 392 6.78 3.39 1.75
N PHE A 393 7.46 2.32 1.47
CA PHE A 393 7.67 1.20 2.39
C PHE A 393 9.14 1.19 2.83
N GLU A 394 9.47 1.58 4.07
CA GLU A 394 8.57 1.87 5.17
C GLU A 394 9.15 2.98 6.08
N HIS A 395 8.59 3.18 7.31
CA HIS A 395 9.04 4.25 8.20
C HIS A 395 10.43 3.98 8.79
N ALA A 396 10.65 2.82 9.43
CA ALA A 396 11.92 2.45 10.04
C ALA A 396 12.59 1.32 9.27
N ASP A 397 13.91 1.22 9.30
CA ASP A 397 14.64 0.08 8.76
C ASP A 397 14.20 -1.23 9.41
N GLU A 398 14.30 -2.32 8.66
CA GLU A 398 14.05 -3.67 9.18
C GLU A 398 15.20 -4.12 10.10
N PRO A 399 14.92 -4.98 11.08
CA PRO A 399 15.96 -5.56 11.92
C PRO A 399 17.02 -6.32 11.10
N LYS A 400 18.29 -6.12 11.39
CA LYS A 400 19.39 -6.84 10.70
C LYS A 400 19.32 -8.35 10.86
N GLU A 401 18.70 -8.83 11.94
CA GLU A 401 18.43 -10.23 12.21
C GLU A 401 17.29 -10.80 11.34
N GLY A 402 16.52 -9.92 10.70
CA GLY A 402 15.33 -10.24 9.93
C GLY A 402 14.05 -10.15 10.76
N ARG A 403 12.97 -9.69 10.12
CA ARG A 403 11.62 -9.69 10.66
C ARG A 403 10.95 -11.06 10.49
N PHE A 404 9.65 -11.18 10.70
CA PHE A 404 8.90 -12.45 10.73
C PHE A 404 9.01 -13.29 9.43
N ASP A 405 9.21 -12.68 8.27
CA ASP A 405 9.42 -13.33 6.96
C ASP A 405 10.89 -13.40 6.56
N GLY A 406 11.78 -12.89 7.41
CA GLY A 406 13.21 -12.89 7.27
C GLY A 406 13.75 -11.72 6.46
N GLU A 407 12.94 -10.73 6.07
CA GLU A 407 13.45 -9.51 5.44
C GLU A 407 14.33 -8.71 6.41
N ASN A 408 15.40 -8.08 5.89
CA ASN A 408 16.46 -7.43 6.68
C ASN A 408 17.06 -6.25 5.91
N SER A 409 16.18 -5.46 5.32
CA SER A 409 16.51 -4.47 4.30
C SER A 409 16.49 -3.03 4.81
N ASN A 410 17.29 -2.17 4.17
CA ASN A 410 17.30 -0.72 4.37
C ASN A 410 16.09 -0.07 3.64
N TYR A 411 14.90 -0.29 4.17
CA TYR A 411 13.68 0.33 3.63
C TYR A 411 13.26 1.59 4.37
N GLY A 412 13.76 1.80 5.59
CA GLY A 412 13.36 2.89 6.46
C GLY A 412 13.66 4.29 5.93
N LEU A 413 12.84 5.25 6.28
CA LEU A 413 13.18 6.67 6.27
C LEU A 413 14.16 7.01 7.40
N VAL A 414 14.14 6.16 8.44
CA VAL A 414 14.99 6.25 9.62
C VAL A 414 15.63 4.89 9.92
N THR A 415 16.76 4.93 10.62
CA THR A 415 17.41 3.73 11.15
C THR A 415 16.61 3.13 12.32
N ILE A 416 17.05 1.97 12.81
CA ILE A 416 16.51 1.33 14.02
C ILE A 416 16.62 2.24 15.25
N GLU A 417 17.63 3.13 15.31
CA GLU A 417 17.80 4.11 16.39
C GLU A 417 17.03 5.42 16.14
N ASP A 418 16.11 5.41 15.18
CA ASP A 418 15.29 6.57 14.81
C ASP A 418 16.11 7.80 14.38
N ARG A 419 17.20 7.57 13.64
CA ARG A 419 18.00 8.61 12.97
C ARG A 419 17.58 8.68 11.49
N PRO A 420 17.25 9.89 10.97
CA PRO A 420 16.91 10.05 9.56
C PRO A 420 18.05 9.63 8.62
N TRP A 421 17.69 9.08 7.47
CA TRP A 421 18.58 8.96 6.33
C TRP A 421 18.58 10.29 5.57
N ASP A 422 19.43 11.23 6.02
CA ASP A 422 19.36 12.66 5.66
C ASP A 422 19.32 12.90 4.15
N LEU A 423 20.16 12.25 3.35
CA LEU A 423 20.16 12.41 1.88
C LEU A 423 18.81 12.03 1.27
N LEU A 424 18.21 10.94 1.76
CA LEU A 424 16.92 10.46 1.26
C LEU A 424 15.80 11.42 1.64
N VAL A 425 15.69 11.77 2.93
CA VAL A 425 14.55 12.59 3.41
C VAL A 425 14.64 14.05 2.93
N GLN A 426 15.83 14.60 2.71
CA GLN A 426 16.00 15.90 2.06
C GLN A 426 15.50 15.86 0.62
N LYS A 427 15.92 14.85 -0.14
CA LYS A 427 15.48 14.70 -1.54
C LYS A 427 13.97 14.45 -1.63
N MET A 428 13.40 13.63 -0.74
CA MET A 428 11.96 13.43 -0.66
C MET A 428 11.22 14.74 -0.36
N THR A 429 11.73 15.56 0.53
CA THR A 429 11.14 16.88 0.86
C THR A 429 11.09 17.79 -0.37
N GLU A 430 12.21 17.88 -1.10
CA GLU A 430 12.30 18.67 -2.34
C GLU A 430 11.27 18.18 -3.39
N VAL A 431 11.23 16.89 -3.63
CA VAL A 431 10.34 16.27 -4.64
C VAL A 431 8.88 16.46 -4.24
N ASN A 432 8.52 16.13 -2.98
CA ASN A 432 7.15 16.19 -2.48
C ASN A 432 6.52 17.59 -2.58
N ALA A 433 7.33 18.64 -2.48
CA ALA A 433 6.86 20.03 -2.53
C ALA A 433 6.25 20.43 -3.89
N GLY A 434 6.66 19.81 -4.99
CA GLY A 434 6.26 20.20 -6.36
C GLY A 434 5.26 19.25 -7.05
N LEU A 435 4.88 18.14 -6.41
CA LEU A 435 4.17 17.06 -7.10
C LEU A 435 2.78 17.44 -7.59
N GLU A 436 2.01 18.21 -6.83
CA GLU A 436 0.66 18.64 -7.26
C GLU A 436 0.73 19.54 -8.50
N THR A 437 1.69 20.45 -8.55
CA THR A 437 1.91 21.31 -9.73
C THR A 437 2.36 20.49 -10.94
N ARG A 438 3.17 19.44 -10.71
CA ARG A 438 3.61 18.51 -11.77
C ARG A 438 2.42 17.70 -12.28
N HIS A 439 1.63 17.11 -11.38
CA HIS A 439 0.48 16.30 -11.72
C HIS A 439 -0.59 17.07 -12.48
N ALA A 440 -0.84 18.33 -12.10
CA ALA A 440 -1.77 19.21 -12.81
C ALA A 440 -1.36 19.51 -14.29
N ARG A 441 -0.14 19.16 -14.68
CA ARG A 441 0.38 19.28 -16.04
C ARG A 441 0.53 17.94 -16.77
N SER A 442 0.17 16.84 -16.09
CA SER A 442 0.22 15.52 -16.70
C SER A 442 -0.74 15.48 -17.91
N THR A 443 -0.36 14.76 -18.94
CA THR A 443 -1.17 14.66 -20.17
C THR A 443 -1.42 13.21 -20.48
N THR A 444 -2.60 12.92 -20.96
CA THR A 444 -2.95 11.63 -21.57
C THR A 444 -2.25 11.48 -22.94
N ARG A 445 -0.92 11.60 -22.98
CA ARG A 445 -0.22 11.25 -24.23
C ARG A 445 -0.25 9.73 -24.38
N PRO A 446 -0.66 9.24 -25.57
CA PRO A 446 -0.69 7.83 -25.88
C PRO A 446 0.70 7.20 -25.84
#